data_2a058a5168d3a166562d33f17c089bc5
#
_entry.id   2a058a5168d3a166562d33f17c089bc5
#
_cell.length_a   1.000
_cell.length_b   1.000
_cell.length_c   1.000
_cell.angle_alpha   90.00
_cell.angle_beta   90.00
_cell.angle_gamma   90.00
#
_symmetry.space_group_name_H-M   'P 1'
#
loop_
_entity.id
_entity.type
_entity.pdbx_description
1 polymer ?
#
loop_
_entity_poly.entity_id
_entity_poly.type
_entity_poly.pdbx_seq_one_letter_code
_entity_poly.pdbx_strand_id
1 'polypeptide(L)'
;MAIVLIAIGLLFTGVDFMVGSGISYPDFIQPTGLYHGIDILPRIQQYVTQNILGHNLQVDILPDVIGCLLVLIGAFMFVKHNKKFWFGVLLAILAGGCSIALRVIPFYVNGGALILSALSLYFLAFVFEIWMEYIMIYVTVNVSDDMANVSTNRRMQFGWWVTVFARIFIFLLTFVGIGSVRHVYEAVVLLFTVFYLYQLVQTRKYVGTYKVYKEGFNSAVLPEYVKEKMIGVSYRENPDISLDELRYVRIIHYDFKGQIQEGELVVNQKIAYPVMRAFYQLYKWEYPIERVRLVDDFDGDDEASMEANNTSAFNYRTVEGRDELSKHALGMAIDINPLMNPYVREDGYFPKNATEYLERDITLCKGEHKDKMIHKKDMAYKIFKRNGFLWGGDWEDCKDYQHFYMK
;
A
#
# COMPACT_ATOMS: atom_id res chain seq x y z
N MET A 1 0.57 -9.16 -10.43
CA MET A 1 -0.13 -9.35 -11.73
C MET A 1 -1.29 -8.38 -11.91
N ALA A 2 -2.28 -8.30 -11.01
CA ALA A 2 -3.46 -7.43 -11.17
C ALA A 2 -3.15 -5.94 -11.43
N ILE A 3 -2.26 -5.30 -10.66
CA ILE A 3 -1.84 -3.90 -10.89
C ILE A 3 -1.23 -3.71 -12.29
N VAL A 4 -0.47 -4.69 -12.77
CA VAL A 4 0.14 -4.62 -14.11
C VAL A 4 -0.94 -4.67 -15.20
N LEU A 5 -1.96 -5.53 -15.03
CA LEU A 5 -3.10 -5.57 -15.94
C LEU A 5 -3.88 -4.25 -15.95
N ILE A 6 -4.12 -3.67 -14.77
CA ILE A 6 -4.76 -2.34 -14.66
C ILE A 6 -3.88 -1.29 -15.37
N ALA A 7 -2.57 -1.26 -15.11
CA ALA A 7 -1.67 -0.28 -15.71
C ALA A 7 -1.62 -0.39 -17.25
N ILE A 8 -1.52 -1.61 -17.79
CA ILE A 8 -1.57 -1.83 -19.25
C ILE A 8 -2.93 -1.42 -19.80
N GLY A 9 -4.02 -1.79 -19.13
CA GLY A 9 -5.37 -1.40 -19.54
C GLY A 9 -5.57 0.11 -19.57
N LEU A 10 -5.11 0.83 -18.55
CA LEU A 10 -5.16 2.30 -18.47
C LEU A 10 -4.22 2.98 -19.50
N LEU A 11 -3.16 2.31 -19.94
CA LEU A 11 -2.36 2.81 -21.06
C LEU A 11 -3.14 2.75 -22.38
N PHE A 12 -3.88 1.65 -22.61
CA PHE A 12 -4.69 1.47 -23.80
C PHE A 12 -5.87 2.47 -23.86
N THR A 13 -6.53 2.74 -22.75
CA THR A 13 -7.65 3.70 -22.71
C THR A 13 -7.21 5.16 -22.57
N GLY A 14 -5.98 5.42 -22.14
CA GLY A 14 -5.48 6.77 -21.89
C GLY A 14 -4.72 7.40 -23.06
N VAL A 15 -4.35 6.62 -24.08
CA VAL A 15 -3.52 7.07 -25.20
C VAL A 15 -3.99 6.46 -26.53
N ASP A 16 -4.53 7.28 -27.40
CA ASP A 16 -4.91 6.88 -28.76
C ASP A 16 -3.70 6.83 -29.68
N PHE A 17 -3.42 5.66 -30.25
CA PHE A 17 -2.37 5.44 -31.22
C PHE A 17 -2.97 5.00 -32.56
N MET A 18 -3.39 5.97 -33.38
CA MET A 18 -4.05 5.75 -34.64
C MET A 18 -3.07 5.62 -35.79
N VAL A 19 -3.15 4.53 -36.56
CA VAL A 19 -2.37 4.30 -37.79
C VAL A 19 -3.35 4.02 -38.93
N GLY A 20 -3.29 4.83 -39.99
CA GLY A 20 -4.09 4.62 -41.19
C GLY A 20 -3.87 5.71 -42.24
N SER A 21 -4.19 5.38 -43.49
CA SER A 21 -4.28 6.38 -44.57
C SER A 21 -5.46 7.31 -44.30
N GLY A 22 -5.32 8.61 -44.48
CA GLY A 22 -6.40 9.59 -44.33
C GLY A 22 -7.54 9.39 -45.32
N ILE A 23 -8.24 8.26 -45.20
CA ILE A 23 -9.45 7.95 -45.95
C ILE A 23 -10.56 8.81 -45.39
N SER A 24 -11.09 9.74 -46.23
CA SER A 24 -12.27 10.49 -45.87
C SER A 24 -13.49 9.56 -45.76
N TYR A 25 -14.35 9.83 -44.80
CA TYR A 25 -15.63 9.16 -44.68
C TYR A 25 -16.45 9.29 -45.97
N PRO A 26 -17.19 8.27 -46.39
CA PRO A 26 -18.06 8.34 -47.54
C PRO A 26 -19.06 9.50 -47.43
N ASP A 27 -19.42 10.11 -48.58
CA ASP A 27 -20.27 11.29 -48.66
C ASP A 27 -21.61 11.19 -47.92
N PHE A 28 -22.14 10.00 -47.71
CA PHE A 28 -23.38 9.76 -46.98
C PHE A 28 -23.29 10.10 -45.47
N ILE A 29 -22.11 10.25 -44.95
CA ILE A 29 -21.86 10.67 -43.56
C ILE A 29 -21.60 12.18 -43.48
N GLN A 30 -21.36 12.82 -44.62
CA GLN A 30 -21.17 14.27 -44.66
C GLN A 30 -22.50 14.97 -44.31
N PRO A 31 -22.43 15.99 -43.45
CA PRO A 31 -23.62 16.71 -43.03
C PRO A 31 -24.23 17.49 -44.19
N THR A 32 -25.42 17.13 -44.58
CA THR A 32 -26.22 17.93 -45.50
C THR A 32 -26.70 19.18 -44.79
N GLY A 33 -26.14 20.31 -45.13
CA GLY A 33 -26.53 21.71 -45.08
C GLY A 33 -27.67 22.24 -44.19
N LEU A 34 -27.78 21.89 -42.93
CA LEU A 34 -28.92 22.28 -42.08
C LEU A 34 -28.60 23.31 -40.98
N TYR A 35 -27.40 23.87 -40.95
CA TYR A 35 -27.04 24.79 -39.87
C TYR A 35 -26.42 26.08 -40.41
N HIS A 36 -27.27 27.00 -40.83
CA HIS A 36 -26.89 28.40 -41.04
C HIS A 36 -27.03 29.18 -39.73
N GLY A 37 -25.92 29.64 -39.17
CA GLY A 37 -25.98 30.69 -38.15
C GLY A 37 -25.06 30.66 -36.96
N ILE A 38 -24.39 29.51 -36.64
CA ILE A 38 -23.42 29.47 -35.55
C ILE A 38 -22.14 28.78 -36.02
N ASP A 39 -21.01 29.52 -36.04
CA ASP A 39 -19.69 28.98 -36.46
C ASP A 39 -19.19 27.74 -35.70
N ILE A 40 -19.73 27.47 -34.54
CA ILE A 40 -19.38 26.32 -33.71
C ILE A 40 -19.93 25.00 -34.28
N LEU A 41 -21.13 24.99 -34.83
CA LEU A 41 -21.78 23.76 -35.34
C LEU A 41 -21.02 23.06 -36.46
N PRO A 42 -20.55 23.75 -37.51
CA PRO A 42 -19.67 23.15 -38.53
C PRO A 42 -18.38 22.56 -37.94
N ARG A 43 -17.79 23.21 -36.93
CA ARG A 43 -16.57 22.70 -36.25
C ARG A 43 -16.85 21.44 -35.44
N ILE A 44 -17.96 21.41 -34.69
CA ILE A 44 -18.39 20.20 -33.99
C ILE A 44 -18.60 19.04 -34.97
N GLN A 45 -19.27 19.33 -36.06
CA GLN A 45 -19.58 18.37 -37.10
C GLN A 45 -18.31 17.83 -37.76
N GLN A 46 -17.38 18.72 -38.13
CA GLN A 46 -16.05 18.36 -38.63
C GLN A 46 -15.27 17.51 -37.61
N TYR A 47 -15.30 17.90 -36.35
CA TYR A 47 -14.64 17.14 -35.28
C TYR A 47 -15.22 15.73 -35.13
N VAL A 48 -16.53 15.59 -35.08
CA VAL A 48 -17.20 14.30 -34.98
C VAL A 48 -16.87 13.39 -36.18
N THR A 49 -16.93 13.94 -37.39
CA THR A 49 -16.66 13.16 -38.61
C THR A 49 -15.16 12.77 -38.73
N GLN A 50 -14.26 13.67 -38.40
CA GLN A 50 -12.82 13.44 -38.59
C GLN A 50 -12.16 12.71 -37.40
N ASN A 51 -12.53 13.06 -36.17
CA ASN A 51 -11.83 12.58 -34.96
C ASN A 51 -12.59 11.49 -34.20
N ILE A 52 -13.92 11.44 -34.26
CA ILE A 52 -14.70 10.41 -33.58
C ILE A 52 -15.05 9.28 -34.55
N LEU A 53 -15.78 9.60 -35.61
CA LEU A 53 -16.19 8.59 -36.59
C LEU A 53 -15.05 8.17 -37.53
N GLY A 54 -14.09 9.08 -37.80
CA GLY A 54 -12.89 8.80 -38.60
C GLY A 54 -12.00 7.70 -37.98
N HIS A 55 -12.02 7.52 -36.69
CA HIS A 55 -11.33 6.42 -36.01
C HIS A 55 -11.78 5.03 -36.47
N ASN A 56 -13.00 4.90 -36.98
CA ASN A 56 -13.48 3.62 -37.53
C ASN A 56 -12.77 3.20 -38.82
N LEU A 57 -12.07 4.11 -39.51
CA LEU A 57 -11.32 3.87 -40.74
C LEU A 57 -9.80 3.78 -40.50
N GLN A 58 -9.38 3.98 -39.26
CA GLN A 58 -7.99 3.87 -38.81
C GLN A 58 -7.83 2.66 -37.90
N VAL A 59 -6.64 2.08 -37.90
CA VAL A 59 -6.32 1.00 -36.97
C VAL A 59 -5.77 1.62 -35.69
N ASP A 60 -6.52 1.46 -34.61
CA ASP A 60 -6.08 1.77 -33.27
C ASP A 60 -5.16 0.64 -32.79
N ILE A 61 -3.88 0.94 -32.56
CA ILE A 61 -2.87 -0.01 -32.08
C ILE A 61 -3.12 -0.35 -30.60
N LEU A 62 -3.75 0.57 -29.85
CA LEU A 62 -4.09 0.39 -28.45
C LEU A 62 -5.62 0.48 -28.24
N PRO A 63 -6.40 -0.52 -28.69
CA PRO A 63 -7.85 -0.44 -28.68
C PRO A 63 -8.43 -0.32 -27.26
N ASP A 64 -9.25 0.72 -27.01
CA ASP A 64 -9.90 0.98 -25.71
C ASP A 64 -10.66 -0.23 -25.17
N VAL A 65 -11.30 -0.99 -26.07
CA VAL A 65 -12.06 -2.21 -25.69
C VAL A 65 -11.13 -3.22 -25.01
N ILE A 66 -9.91 -3.40 -25.53
CA ILE A 66 -8.92 -4.29 -24.91
C ILE A 66 -8.43 -3.67 -23.60
N GLY A 67 -8.20 -2.36 -23.57
CA GLY A 67 -7.85 -1.62 -22.37
C GLY A 67 -8.89 -1.82 -21.25
N CYS A 68 -10.16 -1.59 -21.56
CA CYS A 68 -11.27 -1.80 -20.63
C CYS A 68 -11.35 -3.25 -20.13
N LEU A 69 -11.12 -4.24 -21.00
CA LEU A 69 -11.10 -5.66 -20.61
C LEU A 69 -9.96 -5.96 -19.64
N LEU A 70 -8.77 -5.42 -19.88
CA LEU A 70 -7.62 -5.60 -18.97
C LEU A 70 -7.85 -4.95 -17.61
N VAL A 71 -8.43 -3.73 -17.59
CA VAL A 71 -8.81 -3.06 -16.33
C VAL A 71 -9.87 -3.88 -15.60
N LEU A 72 -10.89 -4.39 -16.30
CA LEU A 72 -11.95 -5.23 -15.73
C LEU A 72 -11.34 -6.47 -15.02
N ILE A 73 -10.48 -7.21 -15.71
CA ILE A 73 -9.83 -8.40 -15.15
C ILE A 73 -8.97 -8.03 -13.93
N GLY A 74 -8.15 -6.98 -14.06
CA GLY A 74 -7.30 -6.49 -12.97
C GLY A 74 -8.10 -6.02 -11.76
N ALA A 75 -9.16 -5.24 -11.98
CA ALA A 75 -10.07 -4.77 -10.92
C ALA A 75 -10.76 -5.93 -10.21
N PHE A 76 -11.27 -6.91 -10.96
CA PHE A 76 -11.91 -8.11 -10.39
C PHE A 76 -10.95 -8.87 -9.46
N MET A 77 -9.69 -9.04 -9.85
CA MET A 77 -8.67 -9.67 -9.00
C MET A 77 -8.39 -8.89 -7.70
N PHE A 78 -8.65 -7.56 -7.70
CA PHE A 78 -8.43 -6.70 -6.54
C PHE A 78 -9.65 -6.55 -5.62
N VAL A 79 -10.83 -7.00 -6.01
CA VAL A 79 -12.07 -6.94 -5.19
C VAL A 79 -11.87 -7.57 -3.81
N LYS A 80 -11.05 -8.63 -3.70
CA LYS A 80 -10.70 -9.26 -2.42
C LYS A 80 -9.98 -8.35 -1.42
N HIS A 81 -9.25 -7.34 -1.92
CA HIS A 81 -8.55 -6.35 -1.08
C HIS A 81 -9.44 -5.17 -0.72
N ASN A 82 -10.31 -4.73 -1.64
CA ASN A 82 -11.26 -3.66 -1.39
C ASN A 82 -12.48 -3.80 -2.32
N LYS A 83 -13.68 -3.89 -1.72
CA LYS A 83 -14.94 -4.03 -2.48
C LYS A 83 -15.25 -2.87 -3.41
N LYS A 84 -14.65 -1.68 -3.20
CA LYS A 84 -14.84 -0.53 -4.08
C LYS A 84 -14.32 -0.77 -5.52
N PHE A 85 -13.44 -1.76 -5.73
CA PHE A 85 -13.04 -2.16 -7.09
C PHE A 85 -14.20 -2.64 -7.97
N TRP A 86 -15.34 -3.04 -7.40
CA TRP A 86 -16.55 -3.34 -8.18
C TRP A 86 -17.06 -2.13 -8.98
N PHE A 87 -16.90 -0.90 -8.47
CA PHE A 87 -17.24 0.30 -9.25
C PHE A 87 -16.33 0.44 -10.48
N GLY A 88 -15.05 0.09 -10.36
CA GLY A 88 -14.14 0.08 -11.49
C GLY A 88 -14.49 -0.99 -12.52
N VAL A 89 -14.93 -2.17 -12.09
CA VAL A 89 -15.43 -3.22 -12.99
C VAL A 89 -16.66 -2.71 -13.77
N LEU A 90 -17.61 -2.08 -13.08
CA LEU A 90 -18.81 -1.51 -13.72
C LEU A 90 -18.44 -0.43 -14.74
N LEU A 91 -17.56 0.50 -14.36
CA LEU A 91 -17.13 1.59 -15.24
C LEU A 91 -16.37 1.09 -16.46
N ALA A 92 -15.54 0.05 -16.31
CA ALA A 92 -14.85 -0.58 -17.44
C ALA A 92 -15.82 -1.23 -18.44
N ILE A 93 -16.91 -1.83 -17.94
CA ILE A 93 -17.98 -2.37 -18.81
C ILE A 93 -18.70 -1.24 -19.56
N LEU A 94 -19.03 -0.14 -18.87
CA LEU A 94 -19.73 0.99 -19.47
C LEU A 94 -18.86 1.71 -20.50
N ALA A 95 -17.58 1.98 -20.19
CA ALA A 95 -16.63 2.60 -21.12
C ALA A 95 -16.43 1.72 -22.36
N GLY A 96 -16.10 0.45 -22.17
CA GLY A 96 -15.93 -0.50 -23.28
C GLY A 96 -17.20 -0.67 -24.12
N GLY A 97 -18.38 -0.66 -23.48
CA GLY A 97 -19.67 -0.66 -24.17
C GLY A 97 -19.88 0.56 -25.07
N CYS A 98 -19.55 1.76 -24.58
CA CYS A 98 -19.59 2.99 -25.38
C CYS A 98 -18.60 2.94 -26.56
N SER A 99 -17.37 2.46 -26.33
CA SER A 99 -16.35 2.31 -27.37
C SER A 99 -16.78 1.31 -28.47
N ILE A 100 -17.44 0.21 -28.09
CA ILE A 100 -18.06 -0.72 -29.06
C ILE A 100 -19.21 -0.03 -29.81
N ALA A 101 -20.09 0.64 -29.08
CA ALA A 101 -21.26 1.31 -29.69
C ALA A 101 -20.84 2.36 -30.71
N LEU A 102 -19.78 3.14 -30.45
CA LEU A 102 -19.22 4.11 -31.39
C LEU A 102 -18.77 3.47 -32.71
N ARG A 103 -18.27 2.23 -32.69
CA ARG A 103 -17.86 1.49 -33.91
C ARG A 103 -19.05 0.88 -34.65
N VAL A 104 -20.12 0.60 -33.97
CA VAL A 104 -21.31 -0.07 -34.56
C VAL A 104 -22.35 0.91 -35.05
N ILE A 105 -22.52 2.08 -34.42
CA ILE A 105 -23.59 3.05 -34.72
C ILE A 105 -23.64 3.52 -36.18
N PRO A 106 -22.50 3.71 -36.91
CA PRO A 106 -22.53 4.15 -38.31
C PRO A 106 -23.23 3.17 -39.26
N PHE A 107 -23.41 1.92 -38.85
CA PHE A 107 -24.12 0.90 -39.66
C PHE A 107 -25.65 1.02 -39.54
N TYR A 108 -26.17 1.70 -38.52
CA TYR A 108 -27.60 1.73 -38.21
C TYR A 108 -28.21 3.11 -38.23
N VAL A 109 -27.39 4.17 -38.08
CA VAL A 109 -27.83 5.56 -37.95
C VAL A 109 -27.11 6.44 -38.97
N ASN A 110 -27.81 7.39 -39.60
CA ASN A 110 -27.27 8.27 -40.62
C ASN A 110 -27.57 9.77 -40.33
N GLY A 111 -26.87 10.64 -41.05
CA GLY A 111 -27.09 12.09 -41.01
C GLY A 111 -26.85 12.75 -39.67
N GLY A 112 -27.65 13.76 -39.34
CA GLY A 112 -27.49 14.53 -38.10
C GLY A 112 -27.68 13.69 -36.82
N ALA A 113 -28.52 12.66 -36.88
CA ALA A 113 -28.71 11.74 -35.75
C ALA A 113 -27.45 10.94 -35.43
N LEU A 114 -26.69 10.52 -36.47
CA LEU A 114 -25.41 9.85 -36.29
C LEU A 114 -24.40 10.76 -35.56
N ILE A 115 -24.31 12.01 -35.96
CA ILE A 115 -23.38 12.99 -35.38
C ILE A 115 -23.69 13.21 -33.90
N LEU A 116 -24.96 13.44 -33.57
CA LEU A 116 -25.40 13.66 -32.20
C LEU A 116 -25.17 12.42 -31.35
N SER A 117 -25.50 11.24 -31.85
CA SER A 117 -25.31 9.98 -31.14
C SER A 117 -23.85 9.65 -30.93
N ALA A 118 -23.00 9.86 -31.95
CA ALA A 118 -21.56 9.65 -31.85
C ALA A 118 -20.90 10.61 -30.83
N LEU A 119 -21.28 11.90 -30.86
CA LEU A 119 -20.79 12.88 -29.88
C LEU A 119 -21.22 12.49 -28.45
N SER A 120 -22.48 12.08 -28.29
CA SER A 120 -22.99 11.66 -26.96
C SER A 120 -22.29 10.42 -26.44
N LEU A 121 -22.09 9.41 -27.28
CA LEU A 121 -21.39 8.20 -26.90
C LEU A 121 -19.90 8.44 -26.57
N TYR A 122 -19.27 9.31 -27.37
CA TYR A 122 -17.87 9.70 -27.12
C TYR A 122 -17.72 10.42 -25.79
N PHE A 123 -18.62 11.37 -25.50
CA PHE A 123 -18.63 12.08 -24.22
C PHE A 123 -18.89 11.13 -23.04
N LEU A 124 -19.83 10.18 -23.19
CA LEU A 124 -20.09 9.18 -22.15
C LEU A 124 -18.88 8.26 -21.94
N ALA A 125 -18.25 7.80 -23.03
CA ALA A 125 -17.03 6.99 -22.94
C ALA A 125 -15.94 7.74 -22.15
N PHE A 126 -15.66 8.98 -22.55
CA PHE A 126 -14.69 9.86 -21.89
C PHE A 126 -14.97 10.04 -20.39
N VAL A 127 -16.22 10.26 -20.01
CA VAL A 127 -16.61 10.41 -18.59
C VAL A 127 -16.40 9.09 -17.84
N PHE A 128 -16.83 7.95 -18.42
CA PHE A 128 -16.67 6.64 -17.77
C PHE A 128 -15.19 6.25 -17.65
N GLU A 129 -14.35 6.55 -18.61
CA GLU A 129 -12.91 6.32 -18.59
C GLU A 129 -12.23 7.11 -17.48
N ILE A 130 -12.47 8.42 -17.38
CA ILE A 130 -11.91 9.25 -16.31
C ILE A 130 -12.37 8.74 -14.94
N TRP A 131 -13.62 8.37 -14.79
CA TRP A 131 -14.13 7.83 -13.53
C TRP A 131 -13.55 6.45 -13.22
N MET A 132 -13.37 5.60 -14.21
CA MET A 132 -12.71 4.31 -14.09
C MET A 132 -11.27 4.48 -13.59
N GLU A 133 -10.50 5.36 -14.25
CA GLU A 133 -9.14 5.70 -13.83
C GLU A 133 -9.10 6.24 -12.40
N TYR A 134 -9.99 7.19 -12.08
CA TYR A 134 -10.10 7.74 -10.72
C TYR A 134 -10.33 6.64 -9.68
N ILE A 135 -11.31 5.76 -9.92
CA ILE A 135 -11.61 4.67 -9.00
C ILE A 135 -10.41 3.72 -8.87
N MET A 136 -9.76 3.37 -9.99
CA MET A 136 -8.56 2.50 -9.96
C MET A 136 -7.44 3.12 -9.12
N ILE A 137 -7.14 4.40 -9.34
CA ILE A 137 -6.08 5.11 -8.61
C ILE A 137 -6.46 5.29 -7.14
N TYR A 138 -7.66 5.81 -6.86
CA TYR A 138 -8.12 6.07 -5.49
C TYR A 138 -8.17 4.80 -4.64
N VAL A 139 -8.72 3.70 -5.18
CA VAL A 139 -8.81 2.45 -4.43
C VAL A 139 -7.44 1.77 -4.31
N THR A 140 -6.57 1.91 -5.33
CA THR A 140 -5.18 1.42 -5.23
C THR A 140 -4.41 2.17 -4.15
N VAL A 141 -4.55 3.50 -4.04
CA VAL A 141 -3.97 4.29 -2.94
C VAL A 141 -4.42 3.72 -1.60
N ASN A 142 -5.71 3.50 -1.42
CA ASN A 142 -6.25 2.97 -0.14
C ASN A 142 -5.72 1.58 0.24
N VAL A 143 -5.45 0.70 -0.73
CA VAL A 143 -4.94 -0.65 -0.44
C VAL A 143 -3.41 -0.71 -0.37
N SER A 144 -2.73 0.30 -0.87
CA SER A 144 -1.27 0.48 -0.82
C SER A 144 -0.85 1.62 0.10
N ASP A 145 -1.78 2.09 0.95
CA ASP A 145 -1.51 3.13 1.93
C ASP A 145 -0.62 2.58 3.04
N ASP A 146 0.66 2.84 2.88
CA ASP A 146 1.74 2.40 3.75
C ASP A 146 2.68 3.58 3.95
N MET A 147 3.24 3.74 5.13
CA MET A 147 4.13 4.87 5.47
C MET A 147 5.29 5.01 4.48
N ALA A 148 5.83 3.89 4.00
CA ALA A 148 6.90 3.87 3.01
C ALA A 148 6.44 4.20 1.58
N ASN A 149 5.13 4.26 1.32
CA ASN A 149 4.56 4.47 -0.03
C ASN A 149 3.88 5.83 -0.24
N VAL A 150 3.81 6.67 0.76
CA VAL A 150 3.09 7.97 0.71
C VAL A 150 3.58 8.83 -0.45
N SER A 151 4.88 8.92 -0.66
CA SER A 151 5.47 9.73 -1.74
C SER A 151 5.12 9.20 -3.13
N THR A 152 5.09 7.88 -3.31
CA THR A 152 4.73 7.22 -4.57
C THR A 152 3.24 7.45 -4.87
N ASN A 153 2.37 7.29 -3.87
CA ASN A 153 0.93 7.54 -4.01
C ASN A 153 0.65 9.00 -4.39
N ARG A 154 1.33 9.98 -3.78
CA ARG A 154 1.18 11.40 -4.13
C ARG A 154 1.63 11.69 -5.56
N ARG A 155 2.78 11.14 -6.00
CA ARG A 155 3.30 11.30 -7.37
C ARG A 155 2.36 10.67 -8.40
N MET A 156 1.80 9.51 -8.11
CA MET A 156 0.81 8.85 -8.96
C MET A 156 -0.44 9.74 -9.15
N GLN A 157 -1.02 10.23 -8.06
CA GLN A 157 -2.18 11.12 -8.11
C GLN A 157 -1.88 12.42 -8.87
N PHE A 158 -0.73 13.04 -8.62
CA PHE A 158 -0.32 14.24 -9.33
C PHE A 158 -0.23 14.00 -10.85
N GLY A 159 0.47 12.94 -11.27
CA GLY A 159 0.60 12.59 -12.69
C GLY A 159 -0.75 12.36 -13.35
N TRP A 160 -1.66 11.66 -12.70
CA TRP A 160 -3.01 11.44 -13.20
C TRP A 160 -3.80 12.75 -13.35
N TRP A 161 -3.79 13.64 -12.35
CA TRP A 161 -4.47 14.94 -12.46
C TRP A 161 -3.96 15.76 -13.63
N VAL A 162 -2.65 15.77 -13.89
CA VAL A 162 -2.08 16.45 -15.06
C VAL A 162 -2.65 15.88 -16.36
N THR A 163 -2.77 14.54 -16.49
CA THR A 163 -3.36 13.93 -17.70
C THR A 163 -4.83 14.29 -17.86
N VAL A 164 -5.61 14.27 -16.78
CA VAL A 164 -7.03 14.64 -16.81
C VAL A 164 -7.21 16.08 -17.30
N PHE A 165 -6.48 17.04 -16.71
CA PHE A 165 -6.56 18.44 -17.13
C PHE A 165 -6.09 18.63 -18.57
N ALA A 166 -5.01 17.96 -18.99
CA ALA A 166 -4.54 18.04 -20.36
C ALA A 166 -5.58 17.48 -21.35
N ARG A 167 -6.22 16.33 -21.07
CA ARG A 167 -7.27 15.75 -21.92
C ARG A 167 -8.50 16.66 -22.03
N ILE A 168 -8.97 17.21 -20.91
CA ILE A 168 -10.06 18.18 -20.92
C ILE A 168 -9.68 19.42 -21.76
N PHE A 169 -8.46 19.90 -21.61
CA PHE A 169 -8.00 21.06 -22.36
C PHE A 169 -7.87 20.79 -23.86
N ILE A 170 -7.35 19.61 -24.27
CA ILE A 170 -7.34 19.18 -25.67
C ILE A 170 -8.75 19.17 -26.24
N PHE A 171 -9.72 18.61 -25.51
CA PHE A 171 -11.12 18.60 -25.92
C PHE A 171 -11.65 20.00 -26.15
N LEU A 172 -11.39 20.96 -25.27
CA LEU A 172 -11.79 22.35 -25.39
C LEU A 172 -11.10 23.06 -26.56
N LEU A 173 -9.78 22.86 -26.74
CA LEU A 173 -9.03 23.47 -27.86
C LEU A 173 -9.55 23.03 -29.23
N THR A 174 -10.12 21.86 -29.35
CA THR A 174 -10.71 21.38 -30.60
C THR A 174 -11.84 22.29 -31.09
N PHE A 175 -12.64 22.81 -30.18
CA PHE A 175 -13.72 23.74 -30.53
C PHE A 175 -13.21 25.15 -30.87
N VAL A 176 -12.02 25.52 -30.39
CA VAL A 176 -11.43 26.87 -30.68
C VAL A 176 -10.61 26.87 -31.97
N GLY A 177 -10.26 25.69 -32.51
CA GLY A 177 -9.56 25.59 -33.80
C GLY A 177 -8.06 25.86 -33.77
N ILE A 178 -7.41 25.75 -32.58
CA ILE A 178 -5.96 25.93 -32.41
C ILE A 178 -5.25 24.59 -32.57
N GLY A 179 -5.13 24.08 -33.80
CA GLY A 179 -4.56 22.75 -34.08
C GLY A 179 -3.08 22.61 -33.77
N SER A 180 -2.27 23.67 -33.90
CA SER A 180 -0.81 23.61 -33.71
C SER A 180 -0.36 23.32 -32.27
N VAL A 181 -1.19 23.65 -31.29
CA VAL A 181 -0.89 23.42 -29.85
C VAL A 181 -1.32 22.03 -29.39
N ARG A 182 -2.20 21.37 -30.14
CA ARG A 182 -2.75 20.05 -29.79
C ARG A 182 -1.65 19.01 -29.56
N HIS A 183 -0.68 18.89 -30.46
CA HIS A 183 0.39 17.90 -30.35
C HIS A 183 1.26 18.07 -29.10
N VAL A 184 1.41 19.31 -28.61
CA VAL A 184 2.14 19.54 -27.33
C VAL A 184 1.37 18.93 -26.17
N TYR A 185 0.06 19.10 -26.13
CA TYR A 185 -0.77 18.52 -25.06
C TYR A 185 -0.88 17.00 -25.17
N GLU A 186 -0.96 16.45 -26.39
CA GLU A 186 -0.90 14.99 -26.61
C GLU A 186 0.41 14.40 -26.07
N ALA A 187 1.55 15.07 -26.33
CA ALA A 187 2.83 14.68 -25.75
C ALA A 187 2.85 14.76 -24.22
N VAL A 188 2.21 15.78 -23.62
CA VAL A 188 2.06 15.93 -22.17
C VAL A 188 1.21 14.77 -21.62
N VAL A 189 0.08 14.46 -22.25
CA VAL A 189 -0.77 13.33 -21.85
C VAL A 189 0.02 12.03 -21.85
N LEU A 190 0.73 11.73 -22.95
CA LEU A 190 1.54 10.51 -23.04
C LEU A 190 2.62 10.45 -21.93
N LEU A 191 3.37 11.52 -21.74
CA LEU A 191 4.44 11.60 -20.75
C LEU A 191 3.91 11.35 -19.33
N PHE A 192 2.85 12.04 -18.95
CA PHE A 192 2.29 11.92 -17.60
C PHE A 192 1.49 10.64 -17.41
N THR A 193 0.90 10.06 -18.46
CA THR A 193 0.30 8.74 -18.43
C THR A 193 1.37 7.69 -18.11
N VAL A 194 2.47 7.65 -18.83
CA VAL A 194 3.60 6.74 -18.54
C VAL A 194 4.14 6.97 -17.13
N PHE A 195 4.27 8.24 -16.71
CA PHE A 195 4.75 8.59 -15.39
C PHE A 195 3.84 8.04 -14.27
N TYR A 196 2.53 8.30 -14.30
CA TYR A 196 1.65 7.82 -13.23
C TYR A 196 1.45 6.31 -13.27
N LEU A 197 1.46 5.68 -14.45
CA LEU A 197 1.42 4.21 -14.58
C LEU A 197 2.66 3.55 -14.02
N TYR A 198 3.83 4.15 -14.23
CA TYR A 198 5.06 3.70 -13.57
C TYR A 198 4.91 3.73 -12.04
N GLN A 199 4.41 4.84 -11.47
CA GLN A 199 4.15 4.92 -10.04
C GLN A 199 3.12 3.88 -9.58
N LEU A 200 2.06 3.65 -10.37
CA LEU A 200 1.03 2.63 -10.09
C LEU A 200 1.66 1.23 -10.00
N VAL A 201 2.55 0.87 -10.89
CA VAL A 201 3.26 -0.43 -10.86
C VAL A 201 4.15 -0.53 -9.62
N GLN A 202 4.80 0.56 -9.20
CA GLN A 202 5.63 0.56 -7.98
C GLN A 202 4.82 0.31 -6.70
N THR A 203 3.53 0.70 -6.67
CA THR A 203 2.69 0.45 -5.49
C THR A 203 2.42 -1.03 -5.22
N ARG A 204 2.69 -1.93 -6.20
CA ARG A 204 2.37 -3.37 -6.10
C ARG A 204 2.93 -4.07 -4.86
N LYS A 205 4.11 -3.64 -4.40
CA LYS A 205 4.78 -4.22 -3.23
C LYS A 205 4.16 -3.80 -1.90
N TYR A 206 3.38 -2.72 -1.90
CA TYR A 206 2.74 -2.18 -0.70
C TYR A 206 1.27 -2.58 -0.54
N VAL A 207 0.70 -3.30 -1.51
CA VAL A 207 -0.71 -3.71 -1.46
C VAL A 207 -1.00 -4.62 -0.28
N GLY A 208 -1.78 -4.12 0.67
CA GLY A 208 -2.20 -4.85 1.86
C GLY A 208 -1.10 -5.07 2.90
N THR A 209 0.01 -4.32 2.82
CA THR A 209 1.10 -4.38 3.80
C THR A 209 0.78 -3.55 5.03
N TYR A 210 0.17 -2.38 4.87
CA TYR A 210 -0.31 -1.60 6.00
C TYR A 210 -1.55 -2.24 6.61
N LYS A 211 -1.49 -2.53 7.90
CA LYS A 211 -2.58 -3.17 8.65
C LYS A 211 -2.84 -2.39 9.92
N VAL A 212 -4.07 -1.98 10.10
CA VAL A 212 -4.56 -1.43 11.37
C VAL A 212 -5.33 -2.52 12.08
N TYR A 213 -4.91 -2.87 13.29
CA TYR A 213 -5.66 -3.77 14.16
C TYR A 213 -6.71 -2.99 14.96
N LYS A 214 -6.27 -1.91 15.61
CA LYS A 214 -7.08 -0.93 16.33
C LYS A 214 -6.37 0.43 16.25
N GLU A 215 -7.05 1.49 16.62
CA GLU A 215 -6.44 2.82 16.76
C GLU A 215 -5.23 2.75 17.70
N GLY A 216 -4.09 3.30 17.26
CA GLY A 216 -2.81 3.19 17.96
C GLY A 216 -2.06 1.87 17.75
N PHE A 217 -2.64 0.86 17.06
CA PHE A 217 -2.02 -0.46 16.82
C PHE A 217 -2.01 -0.77 15.32
N ASN A 218 -0.87 -0.55 14.68
CA ASN A 218 -0.72 -0.76 13.24
C ASN A 218 0.63 -1.37 12.89
N SER A 219 0.71 -1.97 11.72
CA SER A 219 1.96 -2.46 11.13
C SER A 219 2.08 -2.06 9.66
N ALA A 220 3.30 -1.76 9.24
CA ALA A 220 3.65 -1.31 7.90
C ALA A 220 4.96 -1.96 7.42
N VAL A 221 5.27 -1.82 6.13
CA VAL A 221 6.63 -2.04 5.63
C VAL A 221 7.57 -1.06 6.34
N LEU A 222 8.83 -1.45 6.53
CA LEU A 222 9.83 -0.59 7.16
C LEU A 222 9.94 0.75 6.41
N PRO A 223 9.64 1.90 7.07
CA PRO A 223 9.91 3.22 6.52
C PRO A 223 11.42 3.41 6.30
N GLU A 224 11.80 4.28 5.37
CA GLU A 224 13.21 4.47 5.02
C GLU A 224 14.06 4.92 6.22
N TYR A 225 13.55 5.85 7.02
CA TYR A 225 14.25 6.31 8.22
C TYR A 225 14.50 5.19 9.26
N VAL A 226 13.60 4.18 9.33
CA VAL A 226 13.80 3.01 10.20
C VAL A 226 14.88 2.09 9.62
N LYS A 227 14.88 1.86 8.31
CA LYS A 227 15.93 1.07 7.65
C LYS A 227 17.30 1.70 7.81
N GLU A 228 17.40 3.02 7.57
CA GLU A 228 18.64 3.78 7.76
C GLU A 228 19.18 3.66 9.20
N LYS A 229 18.29 3.65 10.19
CA LYS A 229 18.62 3.46 11.59
C LYS A 229 19.12 2.05 11.90
N MET A 230 18.51 1.03 11.27
CA MET A 230 18.82 -0.39 11.53
C MET A 230 20.08 -0.88 10.82
N ILE A 231 20.35 -0.38 9.59
CA ILE A 231 21.46 -0.88 8.77
C ILE A 231 22.80 -0.53 9.43
N GLY A 232 23.60 -1.57 9.70
CA GLY A 232 24.88 -1.45 10.39
C GLY A 232 24.78 -1.48 11.93
N VAL A 233 23.58 -1.42 12.49
CA VAL A 233 23.28 -1.47 13.94
C VAL A 233 22.61 -2.80 14.27
N SER A 234 21.28 -2.86 14.27
CA SER A 234 20.53 -4.10 14.54
C SER A 234 20.40 -5.01 13.32
N TYR A 235 20.65 -4.52 12.12
CA TYR A 235 20.57 -5.26 10.86
C TYR A 235 21.87 -5.15 10.05
N ARG A 236 22.32 -6.28 9.54
CA ARG A 236 23.38 -6.40 8.52
C ARG A 236 22.94 -7.37 7.44
N GLU A 237 23.51 -7.23 6.23
CA GLU A 237 23.23 -8.16 5.15
C GLU A 237 23.56 -9.60 5.55
N ASN A 238 22.60 -10.50 5.33
CA ASN A 238 22.65 -11.88 5.83
C ASN A 238 21.75 -12.79 4.97
N PRO A 239 21.96 -14.13 5.02
CA PRO A 239 21.15 -15.09 4.26
C PRO A 239 19.82 -15.45 4.95
N ASP A 240 19.59 -15.09 6.20
CA ASP A 240 18.52 -15.64 7.06
C ASP A 240 17.25 -14.83 7.02
N ILE A 241 17.34 -13.48 6.91
CA ILE A 241 16.21 -12.55 6.91
C ILE A 241 16.47 -11.32 6.06
N SER A 242 15.54 -10.96 5.22
CA SER A 242 15.56 -9.71 4.45
C SER A 242 14.74 -8.62 5.13
N LEU A 243 15.07 -7.34 4.86
CA LEU A 243 14.27 -6.20 5.33
C LEU A 243 12.81 -6.25 4.83
N ASP A 244 12.56 -6.86 3.66
CA ASP A 244 11.21 -7.00 3.10
C ASP A 244 10.33 -7.98 3.89
N GLU A 245 10.91 -8.89 4.68
CA GLU A 245 10.21 -9.81 5.56
C GLU A 245 9.87 -9.19 6.91
N LEU A 246 10.47 -8.07 7.24
CA LEU A 246 10.22 -7.34 8.48
C LEU A 246 9.07 -6.34 8.34
N ARG A 247 8.43 -6.04 9.47
CA ARG A 247 7.36 -5.04 9.59
C ARG A 247 7.67 -4.10 10.75
N TYR A 248 7.48 -2.82 10.51
CA TYR A 248 7.45 -1.80 11.55
C TYR A 248 6.08 -1.81 12.20
N VAL A 249 6.06 -2.04 13.51
CA VAL A 249 4.84 -2.13 14.31
C VAL A 249 4.82 -0.96 15.29
N ARG A 250 3.74 -0.17 15.26
CA ARG A 250 3.46 0.87 16.23
C ARG A 250 2.37 0.40 17.18
N ILE A 251 2.55 0.67 18.45
CA ILE A 251 1.61 0.35 19.52
C ILE A 251 1.49 1.53 20.48
N ILE A 252 0.47 1.49 21.32
CA ILE A 252 0.39 2.33 22.53
C ILE A 252 0.40 1.43 23.75
N HIS A 253 0.99 1.91 24.85
CA HIS A 253 1.09 1.16 26.09
C HIS A 253 1.01 2.10 27.29
N TYR A 254 0.71 1.57 28.48
CA TYR A 254 0.86 2.28 29.74
C TYR A 254 2.28 2.09 30.26
N ASP A 255 2.94 3.18 30.64
CA ASP A 255 4.21 3.13 31.35
C ASP A 255 4.02 2.82 32.85
N PHE A 256 5.13 2.74 33.58
CA PHE A 256 5.07 2.45 35.03
C PHE A 256 4.45 3.59 35.86
N LYS A 257 4.26 4.77 35.28
CA LYS A 257 3.56 5.91 35.87
C LYS A 257 2.06 5.95 35.52
N GLY A 258 1.59 4.95 34.77
CA GLY A 258 0.21 4.90 34.26
C GLY A 258 -0.09 5.88 33.14
N GLN A 259 0.95 6.39 32.45
CA GLN A 259 0.80 7.30 31.31
C GLN A 259 0.80 6.51 30.01
N ILE A 260 -0.03 6.94 29.06
CA ILE A 260 -0.04 6.35 27.72
C ILE A 260 1.16 6.85 26.92
N GLN A 261 1.95 5.93 26.42
CA GLN A 261 3.14 6.15 25.58
C GLN A 261 2.96 5.49 24.22
N GLU A 262 3.62 6.05 23.21
CA GLU A 262 3.79 5.39 21.91
C GLU A 262 5.01 4.48 21.97
N GLY A 263 4.86 3.27 21.42
CA GLY A 263 5.94 2.30 21.29
C GLY A 263 6.13 1.83 19.85
N GLU A 264 7.34 1.40 19.55
CA GLU A 264 7.73 0.90 18.23
C GLU A 264 8.54 -0.39 18.32
N LEU A 265 8.23 -1.32 17.41
CA LEU A 265 8.90 -2.62 17.29
C LEU A 265 9.15 -2.92 15.82
N VAL A 266 10.23 -3.65 15.55
CA VAL A 266 10.43 -4.33 14.26
C VAL A 266 10.28 -5.82 14.48
N VAL A 267 9.39 -6.47 13.72
CA VAL A 267 9.12 -7.90 13.83
C VAL A 267 8.95 -8.55 12.46
N ASN A 268 9.09 -9.86 12.40
CA ASN A 268 8.77 -10.61 11.18
C ASN A 268 7.29 -10.42 10.80
N GLN A 269 7.01 -10.31 9.49
CA GLN A 269 5.64 -10.18 8.98
C GLN A 269 4.70 -11.31 9.44
N LYS A 270 5.25 -12.48 9.76
CA LYS A 270 4.49 -13.65 10.23
C LYS A 270 3.86 -13.43 11.59
N ILE A 271 4.53 -12.66 12.45
CA ILE A 271 4.07 -12.42 13.83
C ILE A 271 3.53 -10.99 14.06
N ALA A 272 3.60 -10.09 13.08
CA ALA A 272 3.16 -8.70 13.24
C ALA A 272 1.70 -8.58 13.73
N TYR A 273 0.78 -9.40 13.19
CA TYR A 273 -0.61 -9.38 13.63
C TYR A 273 -0.81 -9.94 15.06
N PRO A 274 -0.28 -11.12 15.42
CA PRO A 274 -0.27 -11.60 16.80
C PRO A 274 0.32 -10.60 17.79
N VAL A 275 1.40 -9.90 17.43
CA VAL A 275 2.03 -8.85 18.25
C VAL A 275 1.06 -7.71 18.51
N MET A 276 0.52 -7.09 17.49
CA MET A 276 -0.46 -6.01 17.64
C MET A 276 -1.63 -6.42 18.55
N ARG A 277 -2.12 -7.66 18.36
CA ARG A 277 -3.22 -8.19 19.14
C ARG A 277 -2.85 -8.41 20.60
N ALA A 278 -1.64 -8.91 20.88
CA ALA A 278 -1.15 -9.08 22.24
C ALA A 278 -0.99 -7.74 22.96
N PHE A 279 -0.30 -6.78 22.34
CA PHE A 279 -0.12 -5.44 22.91
C PHE A 279 -1.42 -4.67 23.09
N TYR A 280 -2.39 -4.81 22.17
CA TYR A 280 -3.73 -4.25 22.38
C TYR A 280 -4.43 -4.83 23.61
N GLN A 281 -4.30 -6.15 23.85
CA GLN A 281 -4.87 -6.77 25.04
C GLN A 281 -4.15 -6.30 26.30
N LEU A 282 -2.82 -6.17 26.30
CA LEU A 282 -2.06 -5.58 27.41
C LEU A 282 -2.53 -4.14 27.69
N TYR A 283 -2.66 -3.32 26.64
CA TYR A 283 -3.18 -1.96 26.76
C TYR A 283 -4.59 -1.92 27.38
N LYS A 284 -5.49 -2.82 26.97
CA LYS A 284 -6.85 -2.91 27.55
C LYS A 284 -6.87 -3.31 29.01
N TRP A 285 -5.84 -3.98 29.49
CA TRP A 285 -5.65 -4.36 30.88
C TRP A 285 -4.77 -3.36 31.64
N GLU A 286 -4.41 -2.23 31.00
CA GLU A 286 -3.51 -1.23 31.58
C GLU A 286 -2.22 -1.86 32.13
N TYR A 287 -1.76 -2.97 31.46
CA TYR A 287 -0.55 -3.68 31.85
C TYR A 287 0.66 -2.78 31.65
N PRO A 288 1.45 -2.51 32.69
CA PRO A 288 2.52 -1.54 32.63
C PRO A 288 3.75 -2.12 31.90
N ILE A 289 4.19 -1.40 30.89
CA ILE A 289 5.43 -1.64 30.13
C ILE A 289 6.22 -0.35 30.17
N GLU A 290 7.44 -0.36 30.71
CA GLU A 290 8.13 0.89 30.98
C GLU A 290 8.45 1.67 29.71
N ARG A 291 8.98 0.99 28.67
CA ARG A 291 9.24 1.56 27.35
C ARG A 291 9.21 0.48 26.27
N VAL A 292 8.97 0.91 25.04
CA VAL A 292 8.98 0.05 23.86
C VAL A 292 9.69 0.81 22.74
N ARG A 293 10.99 0.52 22.54
CA ARG A 293 11.85 1.19 21.57
C ARG A 293 12.61 0.19 20.74
N LEU A 294 13.07 0.61 19.56
CA LEU A 294 14.00 -0.19 18.77
C LEU A 294 15.31 -0.34 19.53
N VAL A 295 15.97 -1.49 19.40
CA VAL A 295 17.29 -1.71 20.01
C VAL A 295 18.34 -0.76 19.42
N ASP A 296 18.07 -0.22 18.25
CA ASP A 296 18.87 0.80 17.56
C ASP A 296 18.98 2.12 18.34
N ASP A 297 18.01 2.41 19.24
CA ASP A 297 18.12 3.54 20.18
C ASP A 297 19.18 3.33 21.27
N PHE A 298 19.73 2.12 21.32
CA PHE A 298 20.78 1.67 22.23
C PHE A 298 22.03 1.20 21.44
N ASP A 299 22.24 1.73 20.22
CA ASP A 299 23.36 1.37 19.34
C ASP A 299 23.45 -0.13 19.01
N GLY A 300 22.33 -0.86 19.08
CA GLY A 300 22.26 -2.31 18.88
C GLY A 300 22.75 -3.13 20.08
N ASP A 301 23.14 -2.47 21.18
CA ASP A 301 23.58 -3.12 22.42
C ASP A 301 22.38 -3.68 23.19
N ASP A 302 22.29 -5.00 23.20
CA ASP A 302 21.20 -5.74 23.83
C ASP A 302 21.21 -5.57 25.35
N GLU A 303 22.39 -5.57 25.98
CA GLU A 303 22.51 -5.39 27.42
C GLU A 303 22.11 -3.98 27.85
N ALA A 304 22.58 -2.96 27.16
CA ALA A 304 22.18 -1.58 27.43
C ALA A 304 20.64 -1.39 27.27
N SER A 305 20.05 -2.01 26.25
CA SER A 305 18.59 -2.03 26.06
C SER A 305 17.86 -2.70 27.23
N MET A 306 18.35 -3.86 27.68
CA MET A 306 17.76 -4.58 28.82
C MET A 306 17.94 -3.84 30.15
N GLU A 307 19.12 -3.26 30.40
CA GLU A 307 19.41 -2.44 31.60
C GLU A 307 18.49 -1.21 31.69
N ALA A 308 18.12 -0.64 30.57
CA ALA A 308 17.15 0.43 30.46
C ALA A 308 15.70 -0.03 30.57
N ASN A 309 15.45 -1.30 30.86
CA ASN A 309 14.14 -1.95 30.90
C ASN A 309 13.33 -1.75 29.60
N ASN A 310 13.99 -1.85 28.47
CA ASN A 310 13.37 -1.64 27.16
C ASN A 310 12.77 -2.93 26.61
N THR A 311 11.46 -2.93 26.41
CA THR A 311 10.77 -3.97 25.63
C THR A 311 11.18 -3.85 24.18
N SER A 312 11.79 -4.91 23.62
CA SER A 312 12.40 -4.91 22.29
C SER A 312 12.01 -6.16 21.48
N ALA A 313 12.33 -6.18 20.19
CA ALA A 313 12.02 -7.33 19.34
C ALA A 313 13.19 -7.71 18.42
N PHE A 314 13.37 -7.03 17.27
CA PHE A 314 14.38 -7.41 16.28
C PHE A 314 15.78 -6.95 16.70
N ASN A 315 16.72 -7.89 16.65
CA ASN A 315 18.17 -7.65 16.73
C ASN A 315 18.90 -8.82 16.08
N TYR A 316 19.62 -8.59 14.97
CA TYR A 316 20.31 -9.63 14.23
C TYR A 316 21.61 -10.03 14.91
N ARG A 317 21.54 -11.02 15.77
CA ARG A 317 22.66 -11.56 16.56
C ARG A 317 22.50 -13.06 16.83
N THR A 318 23.56 -13.71 17.22
CA THR A 318 23.53 -15.04 17.80
C THR A 318 23.06 -15.00 19.27
N VAL A 319 22.65 -16.14 19.79
CA VAL A 319 22.42 -16.30 21.22
C VAL A 319 23.75 -16.14 21.95
N GLU A 320 23.77 -15.38 23.03
CA GLU A 320 24.98 -15.13 23.79
C GLU A 320 25.69 -16.43 24.24
N GLY A 321 26.97 -16.53 23.88
CA GLY A 321 27.78 -17.72 24.17
C GLY A 321 27.47 -18.98 23.35
N ARG A 322 26.68 -18.84 22.25
CA ARG A 322 26.32 -19.90 21.32
C ARG A 322 26.47 -19.46 19.87
N ASP A 323 26.73 -20.40 18.97
CA ASP A 323 26.74 -20.13 17.51
C ASP A 323 25.32 -20.13 16.89
N GLU A 324 24.30 -20.39 17.69
CA GLU A 324 22.92 -20.44 17.24
C GLU A 324 22.33 -19.05 17.05
N LEU A 325 21.60 -18.83 15.95
CA LEU A 325 20.93 -17.57 15.66
C LEU A 325 19.75 -17.34 16.63
N SER A 326 19.71 -16.19 17.25
CA SER A 326 18.62 -15.80 18.14
C SER A 326 17.28 -15.71 17.41
N LYS A 327 16.16 -15.97 18.09
CA LYS A 327 14.81 -15.69 17.55
C LYS A 327 14.58 -14.21 17.30
N HIS A 328 15.27 -13.31 18.01
CA HIS A 328 15.28 -11.87 17.74
C HIS A 328 15.89 -11.56 16.38
N ALA A 329 16.93 -12.30 15.97
CA ALA A 329 17.55 -12.13 14.66
C ALA A 329 16.59 -12.41 13.49
N LEU A 330 15.59 -13.25 13.70
CA LEU A 330 14.54 -13.53 12.71
C LEU A 330 13.29 -12.67 12.88
N GLY A 331 13.30 -11.74 13.86
CA GLY A 331 12.13 -10.95 14.23
C GLY A 331 10.98 -11.78 14.81
N MET A 332 11.26 -12.97 15.37
CA MET A 332 10.27 -13.94 15.84
C MET A 332 10.13 -13.95 17.37
N ALA A 333 10.73 -12.99 18.06
CA ALA A 333 10.70 -12.87 19.52
C ALA A 333 10.48 -11.45 20.00
N ILE A 334 10.02 -11.30 21.23
CA ILE A 334 9.81 -10.04 21.96
C ILE A 334 10.20 -10.26 23.42
N ASP A 335 10.97 -9.34 23.96
CA ASP A 335 11.31 -9.28 25.36
C ASP A 335 10.49 -8.20 26.06
N ILE A 336 9.84 -8.55 27.17
CA ILE A 336 8.94 -7.66 27.92
C ILE A 336 9.55 -7.31 29.26
N ASN A 337 9.73 -5.99 29.54
CA ASN A 337 10.28 -5.48 30.79
C ASN A 337 11.51 -6.26 31.27
N PRO A 338 12.63 -6.26 30.52
CA PRO A 338 13.77 -7.15 30.75
C PRO A 338 14.38 -7.05 32.15
N LEU A 339 14.44 -5.84 32.71
CA LEU A 339 15.07 -5.62 34.02
C LEU A 339 14.35 -6.42 35.12
N MET A 340 12.99 -6.47 35.10
CA MET A 340 12.21 -7.24 36.06
C MET A 340 12.10 -8.72 35.68
N ASN A 341 12.49 -9.06 34.47
CA ASN A 341 12.33 -10.40 33.89
C ASN A 341 13.63 -10.93 33.29
N PRO A 342 14.70 -11.08 34.09
CA PRO A 342 16.02 -11.39 33.57
C PRO A 342 16.10 -12.73 32.87
N TYR A 343 17.07 -12.83 31.94
CA TYR A 343 17.56 -14.09 31.42
C TYR A 343 18.57 -14.68 32.40
N VAL A 344 18.33 -15.87 32.92
CA VAL A 344 19.13 -16.55 33.97
C VAL A 344 19.68 -17.86 33.44
N ARG A 345 20.99 -18.06 33.53
CA ARG A 345 21.75 -19.25 33.15
C ARG A 345 22.60 -19.74 34.31
N GLU A 346 23.24 -20.91 34.16
CA GLU A 346 24.18 -21.43 35.16
C GLU A 346 25.40 -20.50 35.36
N ASP A 347 25.87 -19.88 34.29
CA ASP A 347 27.08 -19.04 34.28
C ASP A 347 26.80 -17.52 34.47
N GLY A 348 25.53 -17.14 34.67
CA GLY A 348 25.19 -15.73 34.88
C GLY A 348 23.77 -15.34 34.55
N TYR A 349 23.51 -14.07 34.54
CA TYR A 349 22.21 -13.47 34.24
C TYR A 349 22.35 -12.16 33.49
N PHE A 350 21.32 -11.77 32.78
CA PHE A 350 21.21 -10.54 32.00
C PHE A 350 19.82 -9.93 32.16
N PRO A 351 19.72 -8.58 32.31
CA PRO A 351 20.82 -7.62 32.40
C PRO A 351 21.54 -7.69 33.78
N LYS A 352 22.76 -7.15 33.83
CA LYS A 352 23.60 -7.22 35.04
C LYS A 352 23.03 -6.45 36.23
N ASN A 353 22.23 -5.43 35.99
CA ASN A 353 21.56 -4.65 37.05
C ASN A 353 20.25 -5.30 37.55
N ALA A 354 19.87 -6.51 37.08
CA ALA A 354 18.65 -7.20 37.49
C ALA A 354 18.79 -8.02 38.79
N THR A 355 19.82 -7.82 39.58
CA THR A 355 20.15 -8.61 40.78
C THR A 355 18.97 -8.80 41.75
N GLU A 356 18.15 -7.75 41.96
CA GLU A 356 17.01 -7.78 42.88
C GLU A 356 15.86 -8.68 42.37
N TYR A 357 15.78 -8.93 41.06
CA TYR A 357 14.73 -9.70 40.40
C TYR A 357 15.10 -11.16 40.10
N LEU A 358 16.27 -11.63 40.58
CA LEU A 358 16.67 -13.04 40.51
C LEU A 358 15.83 -13.90 41.45
N GLU A 359 15.42 -13.32 42.59
CA GLU A 359 14.43 -13.95 43.45
C GLU A 359 13.03 -13.83 42.83
N ARG A 360 12.47 -14.95 42.42
CA ARG A 360 11.18 -15.00 41.70
C ARG A 360 9.96 -15.23 42.62
N ASP A 361 10.20 -15.49 43.91
CA ASP A 361 9.11 -15.42 44.90
C ASP A 361 8.79 -13.92 45.20
N ILE A 362 7.63 -13.49 44.81
CA ILE A 362 7.19 -12.10 44.97
C ILE A 362 7.18 -11.62 46.42
N THR A 363 7.07 -12.56 47.36
CA THR A 363 7.09 -12.24 48.80
C THR A 363 8.50 -11.97 49.32
N LEU A 364 9.51 -12.59 48.71
CA LEU A 364 10.91 -12.48 49.09
C LEU A 364 11.69 -11.49 48.23
N CYS A 365 11.24 -11.22 46.99
CA CYS A 365 11.86 -10.26 46.09
C CYS A 365 11.87 -8.86 46.68
N LYS A 366 13.04 -8.20 46.64
CA LYS A 366 13.26 -6.84 47.15
C LYS A 366 13.10 -5.75 46.12
N GLY A 367 12.99 -6.10 44.83
CA GLY A 367 12.85 -5.17 43.75
C GLY A 367 11.58 -4.31 43.88
N GLU A 368 11.69 -3.03 43.62
CA GLU A 368 10.61 -2.05 43.74
C GLU A 368 9.38 -2.43 42.87
N HIS A 369 9.65 -2.93 41.66
CA HIS A 369 8.60 -3.30 40.69
C HIS A 369 8.39 -4.81 40.58
N LYS A 370 8.52 -5.55 41.67
CA LYS A 370 8.33 -7.01 41.73
C LYS A 370 6.95 -7.47 41.25
N ASP A 371 5.95 -6.62 41.34
CA ASP A 371 4.61 -6.84 40.82
C ASP A 371 4.56 -6.87 39.27
N LYS A 372 5.64 -6.46 38.58
CA LYS A 372 5.81 -6.53 37.13
C LYS A 372 6.61 -7.79 36.67
N MET A 373 6.96 -8.67 37.60
CA MET A 373 7.62 -9.93 37.26
C MET A 373 6.65 -10.91 36.58
N ILE A 374 7.05 -11.38 35.41
CA ILE A 374 6.24 -12.34 34.63
C ILE A 374 6.34 -13.73 35.22
N HIS A 375 5.21 -14.36 35.44
CA HIS A 375 5.06 -15.74 35.90
C HIS A 375 3.81 -16.38 35.25
N LYS A 376 3.61 -17.72 35.43
CA LYS A 376 2.50 -18.45 34.74
C LYS A 376 1.09 -17.94 35.03
N LYS A 377 0.88 -17.22 36.13
CA LYS A 377 -0.43 -16.57 36.44
C LYS A 377 -0.52 -15.13 35.99
N ASP A 378 0.59 -14.53 35.54
CA ASP A 378 0.66 -13.14 35.09
C ASP A 378 -0.17 -12.91 33.82
N MET A 379 -0.61 -11.66 33.62
CA MET A 379 -1.46 -11.30 32.50
C MET A 379 -0.68 -11.32 31.17
N ALA A 380 0.58 -10.86 31.15
CA ALA A 380 1.39 -10.89 29.95
C ALA A 380 1.59 -12.33 29.49
N TYR A 381 1.96 -13.25 30.41
CA TYR A 381 2.08 -14.68 30.07
C TYR A 381 0.80 -15.22 29.42
N LYS A 382 -0.37 -15.00 30.03
CA LYS A 382 -1.65 -15.50 29.53
C LYS A 382 -2.00 -14.91 28.16
N ILE A 383 -1.76 -13.62 27.95
CA ILE A 383 -2.05 -12.92 26.69
C ILE A 383 -1.13 -13.45 25.59
N PHE A 384 0.18 -13.49 25.79
CA PHE A 384 1.12 -13.97 24.78
C PHE A 384 0.87 -15.44 24.43
N LYS A 385 0.65 -16.31 25.42
CA LYS A 385 0.29 -17.73 25.17
C LYS A 385 -0.98 -17.87 24.33
N ARG A 386 -2.04 -17.10 24.62
CA ARG A 386 -3.29 -17.09 23.84
C ARG A 386 -3.10 -16.58 22.41
N ASN A 387 -2.07 -15.78 22.18
CA ASN A 387 -1.70 -15.26 20.85
C ASN A 387 -0.69 -16.15 20.12
N GLY A 388 -0.37 -17.34 20.66
CA GLY A 388 0.45 -18.37 20.00
C GLY A 388 1.94 -18.29 20.32
N PHE A 389 2.36 -17.45 21.25
CA PHE A 389 3.76 -17.35 21.67
C PHE A 389 4.11 -18.45 22.68
N LEU A 390 5.35 -18.89 22.64
CA LEU A 390 6.00 -19.66 23.67
C LEU A 390 6.74 -18.72 24.63
N TRP A 391 7.10 -19.17 25.81
CA TRP A 391 7.76 -18.37 26.83
C TRP A 391 9.08 -19.00 27.28
N GLY A 392 10.17 -18.22 27.33
CA GLY A 392 11.48 -18.69 27.77
C GLY A 392 11.56 -19.08 29.23
N GLY A 393 10.67 -18.58 30.09
CA GLY A 393 10.56 -19.03 31.47
C GLY A 393 10.06 -20.47 31.63
N ASP A 394 9.53 -21.10 30.56
CA ASP A 394 9.17 -22.53 30.54
C ASP A 394 10.37 -23.43 30.18
N TRP A 395 11.53 -22.87 29.72
CA TRP A 395 12.71 -23.70 29.38
C TRP A 395 13.28 -24.44 30.62
N GLU A 396 13.94 -25.54 30.39
CA GLU A 396 14.50 -26.39 31.48
C GLU A 396 15.94 -25.99 31.81
N ASP A 397 16.78 -25.79 30.80
CA ASP A 397 18.22 -25.54 30.93
C ASP A 397 18.59 -24.15 31.40
N CYS A 398 17.71 -23.18 31.14
CA CYS A 398 17.85 -21.79 31.54
C CYS A 398 16.48 -21.16 31.71
N LYS A 399 16.41 -19.95 32.27
CA LYS A 399 15.14 -19.25 32.44
C LYS A 399 15.24 -17.87 31.82
N ASP A 400 14.49 -17.66 30.76
CA ASP A 400 14.39 -16.35 30.11
C ASP A 400 13.00 -15.78 30.35
N TYR A 401 12.86 -15.03 31.43
CA TYR A 401 11.56 -14.57 31.90
C TYR A 401 10.97 -13.46 31.07
N GLN A 402 11.80 -12.69 30.34
CA GLN A 402 11.34 -11.63 29.43
C GLN A 402 10.83 -12.17 28.09
N HIS A 403 11.34 -13.33 27.65
CA HIS A 403 11.35 -13.79 26.28
C HIS A 403 10.07 -14.52 25.85
N PHE A 404 9.36 -13.92 24.88
CA PHE A 404 8.22 -14.53 24.19
C PHE A 404 8.54 -14.70 22.71
N TYR A 405 8.36 -15.92 22.16
CA TYR A 405 8.75 -16.24 20.79
C TYR A 405 7.76 -17.13 20.06
N MET A 406 7.81 -17.11 18.74
CA MET A 406 7.13 -18.07 17.86
C MET A 406 8.13 -18.97 17.13
N LYS A 407 7.67 -20.16 16.74
CA LYS A 407 8.47 -21.14 15.99
C LYS A 407 8.54 -20.78 14.51
#